data_4f9605cfe09da0d91e8a7a5fa4ae9bb4
#
_entry.id   4f9605cfe09da0d91e8a7a5fa4ae9bb4
#
_cell.length_a   1.000
_cell.length_b   1.000
_cell.length_c   1.000
_cell.angle_alpha   90.00
_cell.angle_beta   90.00
_cell.angle_gamma   90.00
#
_symmetry.space_group_name_H-M   'P 1'
#
loop_
_entity.id
_entity.type
_entity.pdbx_description
1 polymer ?
#
loop_
_entity_poly.entity_id
_entity_poly.type
_entity_poly.pdbx_seq_one_letter_code
_entity_poly.pdbx_strand_id
1 'polypeptide(L)'
;VQSDGFIQGVALDDPANRFNLASGTVSATETKPLWGGVPVAELIPGVSSSPRGSTIRRALGVADIEGFTVFNQAHNGLTTPQSPVPLFASGMSVSFYRFGANMRIPLKASPAVIALGTNNASVKTALAWDFVNNQITTAADAGYAGADIATTAISFTGGVATATTGAAHGLTAGKYITISGAVPAAYNGTVVVTSVPTATTFTYVPASAPSGAATTQGTIGAVTLANITLPAKVISIQSGNSKTVSY
;
A
#
# COMPACT_ATOMS: atom_id res chain seq x y z
N VAL A 1 -12.70 -0.49 6.73
CA VAL A 1 -13.00 -1.86 7.09
C VAL A 1 -14.01 -2.40 6.11
N GLN A 2 -13.76 -3.58 5.54
CA GLN A 2 -14.65 -4.17 4.55
C GLN A 2 -15.94 -4.67 5.20
N SER A 3 -17.06 -4.19 4.69
CA SER A 3 -18.40 -4.58 5.11
C SER A 3 -19.05 -5.61 4.18
N ASP A 4 -18.35 -6.05 3.15
CA ASP A 4 -18.86 -6.89 2.06
C ASP A 4 -18.68 -8.41 2.28
N GLY A 5 -18.21 -8.80 3.45
CA GLY A 5 -18.00 -10.21 3.81
C GLY A 5 -16.73 -10.85 3.25
N PHE A 6 -15.94 -10.11 2.44
CA PHE A 6 -14.63 -10.57 1.99
C PHE A 6 -13.57 -10.34 3.07
N ILE A 7 -12.88 -11.37 3.48
CA ILE A 7 -11.79 -11.29 4.45
C ILE A 7 -10.45 -11.41 3.71
N GLN A 8 -9.77 -10.29 3.56
CA GLN A 8 -8.44 -10.21 2.98
C GLN A 8 -7.40 -10.91 3.86
N GLY A 9 -6.40 -11.51 3.23
CA GLY A 9 -5.28 -12.07 3.96
C GLY A 9 -5.62 -13.29 4.80
N VAL A 10 -6.65 -14.06 4.45
CA VAL A 10 -6.93 -15.34 5.11
C VAL A 10 -5.73 -16.27 4.94
N ALA A 11 -5.31 -16.92 6.02
CA ALA A 11 -4.28 -17.93 5.95
C ALA A 11 -4.80 -19.16 5.18
N LEU A 12 -4.18 -19.46 4.04
CA LEU A 12 -4.47 -20.66 3.30
C LEU A 12 -3.64 -21.81 3.88
N ASP A 13 -4.26 -22.98 4.04
CA ASP A 13 -3.56 -24.20 4.48
C ASP A 13 -2.78 -24.82 3.30
N ASP A 14 -1.71 -24.14 2.92
CA ASP A 14 -0.76 -24.54 1.89
C ASP A 14 0.62 -24.67 2.55
N PRO A 15 1.33 -25.80 2.36
CA PRO A 15 2.67 -25.97 2.91
C PRO A 15 3.63 -24.84 2.58
N ALA A 16 3.55 -24.27 1.36
CA ALA A 16 4.38 -23.15 0.94
C ALA A 16 4.11 -21.89 1.78
N ASN A 17 2.87 -21.65 2.17
CA ASN A 17 2.50 -20.51 3.00
C ASN A 17 3.08 -20.59 4.40
N ARG A 18 3.22 -21.80 4.96
CA ARG A 18 3.75 -22.01 6.32
C ARG A 18 5.19 -21.53 6.44
N PHE A 19 6.01 -21.72 5.40
CA PHE A 19 7.41 -21.27 5.41
C PHE A 19 7.56 -19.74 5.30
N ASN A 20 6.58 -19.07 4.73
CA ASN A 20 6.60 -17.61 4.55
C ASN A 20 5.85 -16.87 5.66
N LEU A 21 5.22 -17.59 6.59
CA LEU A 21 4.52 -16.99 7.73
C LEU A 21 5.52 -16.52 8.78
N ALA A 22 5.46 -15.24 9.07
CA ALA A 22 6.24 -14.61 10.12
C ALA A 22 5.31 -13.96 11.15
N SER A 23 5.88 -13.59 12.29
CA SER A 23 5.19 -12.86 13.34
C SER A 23 5.99 -11.62 13.71
N GLY A 24 5.31 -10.52 13.97
CA GLY A 24 5.93 -9.27 14.38
C GLY A 24 5.02 -8.46 15.30
N THR A 25 5.61 -7.47 15.97
CA THR A 25 4.88 -6.53 16.82
C THR A 25 4.56 -5.27 16.04
N VAL A 26 3.31 -4.82 16.07
CA VAL A 26 2.90 -3.56 15.43
C VAL A 26 3.65 -2.39 16.07
N SER A 27 4.30 -1.59 15.23
CA SER A 27 5.13 -0.45 15.65
C SER A 27 4.34 0.55 16.52
N ALA A 28 5.03 1.16 17.48
CA ALA A 28 4.50 2.26 18.27
C ALA A 28 4.17 3.50 17.45
N THR A 29 4.74 3.64 16.25
CA THR A 29 4.47 4.74 15.33
C THR A 29 3.23 4.51 14.47
N GLU A 30 2.65 3.30 14.49
CA GLU A 30 1.44 2.99 13.72
C GLU A 30 0.19 3.53 14.46
N THR A 31 -0.42 4.55 13.89
CA THR A 31 -1.57 5.22 14.49
C THR A 31 -2.92 4.62 14.09
N LYS A 32 -2.93 3.80 13.02
CA LYS A 32 -4.14 3.13 12.53
C LYS A 32 -4.00 1.62 12.73
N PRO A 33 -5.01 0.93 13.26
CA PRO A 33 -4.96 -0.52 13.40
C PRO A 33 -4.69 -1.21 12.06
N LEU A 34 -3.94 -2.31 12.10
CA LEU A 34 -3.78 -3.22 10.96
C LEU A 34 -4.90 -4.25 10.96
N TRP A 35 -5.18 -4.82 9.81
CA TRP A 35 -6.12 -5.95 9.61
C TRP A 35 -5.53 -6.91 8.58
N GLY A 36 -6.20 -8.00 8.24
CA GLY A 36 -5.71 -8.96 7.26
C GLY A 36 -5.59 -8.38 5.84
N GLY A 37 -4.49 -8.70 5.15
CA GLY A 37 -4.22 -8.24 3.77
C GLY A 37 -3.72 -6.80 3.66
N VAL A 38 -3.22 -6.22 4.74
CA VAL A 38 -2.55 -4.91 4.71
C VAL A 38 -1.07 -5.11 4.34
N PRO A 39 -0.53 -4.34 3.38
CA PRO A 39 0.89 -4.38 3.05
C PRO A 39 1.71 -3.80 4.21
N VAL A 40 2.76 -4.48 4.58
CA VAL A 40 3.61 -4.10 5.71
C VAL A 40 5.08 -4.05 5.35
N ALA A 41 5.77 -3.13 6.00
CA ALA A 41 7.21 -3.05 6.09
C ALA A 41 7.67 -3.72 7.38
N GLU A 42 8.72 -4.52 7.29
CA GLU A 42 9.37 -5.14 8.43
C GLU A 42 10.55 -4.27 8.89
N LEU A 43 10.54 -3.91 10.15
CA LEU A 43 11.57 -3.06 10.75
C LEU A 43 12.42 -3.87 11.71
N ILE A 44 13.70 -3.53 11.78
CA ILE A 44 14.58 -4.05 12.84
C ILE A 44 14.06 -3.49 14.17
N PRO A 45 13.75 -4.34 15.16
CA PRO A 45 13.33 -3.87 16.46
C PRO A 45 14.44 -3.03 17.10
N GLY A 46 14.05 -2.03 17.87
CA GLY A 46 15.01 -1.24 18.65
C GLY A 46 15.81 -2.10 19.61
N VAL A 47 16.96 -1.62 20.04
CA VAL A 47 17.83 -2.30 21.00
C VAL A 47 17.02 -2.59 22.28
N SER A 48 16.89 -3.86 22.63
CA SER A 48 16.16 -4.34 23.80
C SER A 48 16.95 -5.46 24.50
N SER A 49 16.84 -5.53 25.80
CA SER A 49 17.41 -6.63 26.60
C SER A 49 16.69 -7.97 26.36
N SER A 50 15.53 -7.95 25.76
CA SER A 50 14.80 -9.16 25.37
C SER A 50 14.70 -9.23 23.85
N PRO A 51 15.20 -10.28 23.19
CA PRO A 51 15.03 -10.46 21.76
C PRO A 51 13.54 -10.61 21.47
N ARG A 52 13.00 -9.64 20.77
CA ARG A 52 11.63 -9.66 20.27
C ARG A 52 11.70 -9.88 18.77
N GLY A 53 10.65 -10.50 18.20
CA GLY A 53 10.51 -10.60 16.76
C GLY A 53 10.51 -9.25 16.07
N SER A 54 10.39 -9.25 14.75
CA SER A 54 10.34 -8.05 13.93
C SER A 54 9.30 -7.05 14.43
N THR A 55 9.57 -5.78 14.25
CA THR A 55 8.57 -4.71 14.36
C THR A 55 8.00 -4.45 12.97
N ILE A 56 6.70 -4.34 12.85
CA ILE A 56 6.04 -4.09 11.56
C ILE A 56 5.23 -2.81 11.61
N ARG A 57 5.17 -2.13 10.49
CA ARG A 57 4.29 -0.99 10.24
C ARG A 57 3.62 -1.14 8.88
N ARG A 58 2.60 -0.34 8.63
CA ARG A 58 2.01 -0.22 7.30
C ARG A 58 3.07 0.26 6.31
N ALA A 59 3.13 -0.36 5.14
CA ALA A 59 3.99 0.11 4.07
C ALA A 59 3.50 1.47 3.54
N LEU A 60 4.42 2.34 3.15
CA LEU A 60 4.14 3.68 2.63
C LEU A 60 4.29 3.77 1.10
N GLY A 61 4.95 2.81 0.49
CA GLY A 61 5.14 2.70 -0.96
C GLY A 61 5.44 1.27 -1.35
N VAL A 62 5.43 0.95 -2.64
CA VAL A 62 5.65 -0.43 -3.13
C VAL A 62 7.02 -0.96 -2.74
N ALA A 63 8.06 -0.13 -2.82
CA ALA A 63 9.41 -0.52 -2.43
C ALA A 63 9.58 -0.88 -0.94
N ASP A 64 8.61 -0.50 -0.13
CA ASP A 64 8.56 -0.70 1.32
C ASP A 64 7.74 -1.95 1.69
N ILE A 65 7.09 -2.59 0.71
CA ILE A 65 6.26 -3.77 0.96
C ILE A 65 7.13 -5.01 1.04
N GLU A 66 7.21 -5.61 2.22
CA GLU A 66 7.90 -6.89 2.44
C GLU A 66 6.94 -8.06 2.60
N GLY A 67 5.66 -7.76 2.84
CA GLY A 67 4.64 -8.78 2.98
C GLY A 67 3.26 -8.22 3.24
N PHE A 68 2.33 -9.12 3.56
CA PHE A 68 0.94 -8.78 3.88
C PHE A 68 0.52 -9.42 5.21
N THR A 69 -0.17 -8.65 6.03
CA THR A 69 -0.77 -9.17 7.26
C THR A 69 -1.74 -10.30 6.96
N VAL A 70 -1.79 -11.27 7.86
CA VAL A 70 -2.66 -12.43 7.77
C VAL A 70 -3.79 -12.30 8.78
N PHE A 71 -5.00 -12.57 8.33
CA PHE A 71 -6.09 -12.82 9.24
C PHE A 71 -5.90 -14.21 9.87
N ASN A 72 -5.58 -14.26 11.14
CA ASN A 72 -5.47 -15.49 11.90
C ASN A 72 -6.25 -15.35 13.21
N GLN A 73 -7.25 -16.19 13.41
CA GLN A 73 -8.06 -16.21 14.64
C GLN A 73 -7.25 -16.60 15.88
N ALA A 74 -6.08 -17.23 15.69
CA ALA A 74 -5.20 -17.59 16.81
C ALA A 74 -4.46 -16.39 17.45
N HIS A 75 -4.45 -15.24 16.79
CA HIS A 75 -3.90 -14.01 17.32
C HIS A 75 -5.02 -13.08 17.75
N ASN A 76 -4.93 -12.58 18.96
CA ASN A 76 -5.94 -11.73 19.61
C ASN A 76 -6.07 -10.38 18.91
N GLY A 77 -6.85 -10.34 17.85
CA GLY A 77 -7.30 -9.09 17.24
C GLY A 77 -8.47 -8.50 18.03
N LEU A 78 -8.53 -7.18 18.10
CA LEU A 78 -9.68 -6.48 18.65
C LEU A 78 -10.84 -6.53 17.64
N THR A 79 -11.99 -6.99 18.09
CA THR A 79 -13.24 -6.88 17.32
C THR A 79 -14.16 -5.87 17.99
N THR A 80 -14.83 -5.06 17.21
CA THR A 80 -15.85 -4.14 17.68
C THR A 80 -17.18 -4.44 17.00
N PRO A 81 -18.32 -4.02 17.58
CA PRO A 81 -19.62 -4.20 16.93
C PRO A 81 -19.70 -3.58 15.53
N GLN A 82 -18.94 -2.52 15.29
CA GLN A 82 -18.86 -1.85 13.99
C GLN A 82 -17.82 -2.45 13.04
N SER A 83 -16.94 -3.33 13.55
CA SER A 83 -15.89 -3.97 12.76
C SER A 83 -15.76 -5.44 13.16
N PRO A 84 -16.41 -6.35 12.44
CA PRO A 84 -16.28 -7.79 12.69
C PRO A 84 -14.92 -8.34 12.30
N VAL A 85 -14.09 -7.55 11.62
CA VAL A 85 -12.72 -7.93 11.22
C VAL A 85 -11.79 -7.61 12.39
N PRO A 86 -10.96 -8.57 12.83
CA PRO A 86 -9.96 -8.33 13.86
C PRO A 86 -8.99 -7.23 13.47
N LEU A 87 -8.74 -6.33 14.41
CA LEU A 87 -7.85 -5.20 14.28
C LEU A 87 -6.65 -5.39 15.22
N PHE A 88 -5.46 -5.08 14.72
CA PHE A 88 -4.22 -5.15 15.48
C PHE A 88 -3.70 -3.74 15.73
N ALA A 89 -3.82 -3.30 16.96
CA ALA A 89 -3.30 -2.00 17.40
C ALA A 89 -1.79 -2.03 17.65
N SER A 90 -1.19 -0.85 17.81
CA SER A 90 0.20 -0.71 18.22
C SER A 90 0.55 -1.55 19.45
N GLY A 91 1.69 -2.22 19.40
CA GLY A 91 2.17 -3.12 20.46
C GLY A 91 1.59 -4.54 20.42
N MET A 92 0.56 -4.81 19.63
CA MET A 92 0.00 -6.14 19.46
C MET A 92 0.85 -6.99 18.50
N SER A 93 0.88 -8.29 18.73
CA SER A 93 1.49 -9.24 17.79
C SER A 93 0.53 -9.50 16.63
N VAL A 94 1.08 -9.55 15.43
CA VAL A 94 0.34 -9.89 14.22
C VAL A 94 1.16 -10.83 13.34
N SER A 95 0.50 -11.77 12.71
CA SER A 95 1.11 -12.62 11.69
C SER A 95 1.07 -11.94 10.33
N PHE A 96 2.10 -12.14 9.54
CA PHE A 96 2.16 -11.65 8.16
C PHE A 96 2.91 -12.66 7.29
N TYR A 97 2.55 -12.70 6.01
CA TYR A 97 3.31 -13.42 5.01
C TYR A 97 4.38 -12.51 4.43
N ARG A 98 5.64 -12.94 4.50
CA ARG A 98 6.71 -12.37 3.68
C ARG A 98 6.56 -12.82 2.24
N PHE A 99 6.98 -11.99 1.28
CA PHE A 99 7.08 -12.44 -0.09
C PHE A 99 8.01 -13.66 -0.19
N GLY A 100 7.53 -14.71 -0.85
CA GLY A 100 8.27 -15.94 -1.00
C GLY A 100 7.77 -16.79 -2.16
N ALA A 101 8.53 -17.79 -2.55
CA ALA A 101 8.17 -18.69 -3.63
C ALA A 101 6.88 -19.45 -3.29
N ASN A 102 5.96 -19.46 -4.25
CA ASN A 102 4.67 -20.17 -4.18
C ASN A 102 3.70 -19.69 -3.08
N MET A 103 3.97 -18.56 -2.43
CA MET A 103 3.00 -17.98 -1.50
C MET A 103 1.72 -17.58 -2.22
N ARG A 104 0.58 -17.94 -1.63
CA ARG A 104 -0.76 -17.60 -2.13
C ARG A 104 -1.52 -16.86 -1.04
N ILE A 105 -2.04 -15.71 -1.36
CA ILE A 105 -2.84 -14.91 -0.44
C ILE A 105 -4.03 -14.29 -1.19
N PRO A 106 -5.25 -14.41 -0.67
CA PRO A 106 -6.41 -13.74 -1.22
C PRO A 106 -6.35 -12.25 -0.90
N LEU A 107 -6.38 -11.41 -1.91
CA LEU A 107 -6.38 -9.96 -1.79
C LEU A 107 -7.56 -9.37 -2.55
N LYS A 108 -8.06 -8.24 -2.10
CA LYS A 108 -9.07 -7.47 -2.82
C LYS A 108 -8.49 -7.02 -4.16
N ALA A 109 -9.24 -7.22 -5.24
CA ALA A 109 -8.85 -6.84 -6.58
C ALA A 109 -9.56 -5.57 -7.03
N SER A 110 -8.82 -4.68 -7.71
CA SER A 110 -9.40 -3.53 -8.42
C SER A 110 -10.18 -3.96 -9.67
N PRO A 111 -11.06 -3.11 -10.22
CA PRO A 111 -11.71 -3.39 -11.51
C PRO A 111 -10.72 -3.69 -12.63
N ALA A 112 -9.54 -3.03 -12.64
CA ALA A 112 -8.50 -3.28 -13.63
C ALA A 112 -7.94 -4.72 -13.53
N VAL A 113 -7.76 -5.26 -12.33
CA VAL A 113 -7.34 -6.65 -12.13
C VAL A 113 -8.46 -7.62 -12.50
N ILE A 114 -9.70 -7.32 -12.15
CA ILE A 114 -10.86 -8.15 -12.53
C ILE A 114 -10.98 -8.28 -14.05
N ALA A 115 -10.74 -7.19 -14.78
CA ALA A 115 -10.74 -7.17 -16.24
C ALA A 115 -9.67 -8.10 -16.86
N LEU A 116 -8.56 -8.38 -16.16
CA LEU A 116 -7.56 -9.34 -16.64
C LEU A 116 -8.16 -10.75 -16.82
N GLY A 117 -9.00 -11.20 -15.89
CA GLY A 117 -9.67 -12.49 -16.00
C GLY A 117 -10.65 -12.54 -17.15
N THR A 118 -11.43 -11.47 -17.37
CA THR A 118 -12.38 -11.37 -18.48
C THR A 118 -11.68 -11.38 -19.85
N ASN A 119 -10.50 -10.77 -19.92
CA ASN A 119 -9.76 -10.62 -21.18
C ASN A 119 -8.70 -11.73 -21.40
N ASN A 120 -8.69 -12.78 -20.57
CA ASN A 120 -7.66 -13.83 -20.61
C ASN A 120 -6.23 -13.28 -20.65
N ALA A 121 -5.98 -12.25 -19.86
CA ALA A 121 -4.68 -11.57 -19.84
C ALA A 121 -3.58 -12.49 -19.27
N SER A 122 -2.33 -12.16 -19.60
CA SER A 122 -1.18 -12.92 -19.09
C SER A 122 -1.04 -12.81 -17.57
N VAL A 123 -0.74 -13.92 -16.90
CA VAL A 123 -0.34 -13.94 -15.48
C VAL A 123 0.93 -13.13 -15.20
N LYS A 124 1.66 -12.71 -16.24
CA LYS A 124 2.85 -11.85 -16.14
C LYS A 124 2.49 -10.36 -16.12
N THR A 125 1.21 -9.99 -16.17
CA THR A 125 0.79 -8.58 -16.06
C THR A 125 1.34 -7.98 -14.76
N ALA A 126 2.04 -6.86 -14.89
CA ALA A 126 2.64 -6.16 -13.76
C ALA A 126 1.56 -5.63 -12.81
N LEU A 127 1.71 -5.95 -11.54
CA LEU A 127 0.75 -5.59 -10.48
C LEU A 127 1.35 -4.50 -9.59
N ALA A 128 0.48 -3.68 -9.02
CA ALA A 128 0.82 -2.67 -8.02
C ALA A 128 -0.18 -2.72 -6.85
N TRP A 129 0.09 -1.95 -5.82
CA TRP A 129 -0.81 -1.82 -4.68
C TRP A 129 -1.47 -0.45 -4.65
N ASP A 130 -2.79 -0.42 -4.54
CA ASP A 130 -3.55 0.80 -4.30
C ASP A 130 -3.67 1.02 -2.77
N PHE A 131 -2.86 1.93 -2.24
CA PHE A 131 -2.82 2.25 -0.81
C PHE A 131 -4.07 2.97 -0.30
N VAL A 132 -4.84 3.59 -1.18
CA VAL A 132 -6.06 4.33 -0.81
C VAL A 132 -7.22 3.37 -0.63
N ASN A 133 -7.43 2.48 -1.61
CA ASN A 133 -8.53 1.52 -1.58
C ASN A 133 -8.13 0.18 -0.95
N ASN A 134 -6.86 0.03 -0.56
CA ASN A 134 -6.28 -1.16 0.04
C ASN A 134 -6.58 -2.42 -0.79
N GLN A 135 -6.15 -2.40 -2.04
CA GLN A 135 -6.42 -3.45 -3.03
C GLN A 135 -5.26 -3.63 -4.01
N ILE A 136 -5.19 -4.82 -4.60
CA ILE A 136 -4.25 -5.06 -5.70
C ILE A 136 -4.82 -4.46 -6.99
N THR A 137 -3.96 -3.80 -7.76
CA THR A 137 -4.28 -3.22 -9.07
C THR A 137 -3.20 -3.52 -10.10
N THR A 138 -3.39 -3.16 -11.36
CA THR A 138 -2.32 -3.27 -12.36
C THR A 138 -1.36 -2.08 -12.23
N ALA A 139 -0.09 -2.29 -12.51
CA ALA A 139 0.89 -1.20 -12.49
C ALA A 139 0.55 -0.12 -13.53
N ALA A 140 -0.02 -0.52 -14.68
CA ALA A 140 -0.47 0.40 -15.72
C ALA A 140 -1.63 1.29 -15.24
N ASP A 141 -2.58 0.74 -14.47
CA ASP A 141 -3.68 1.52 -13.91
C ASP A 141 -3.21 2.40 -12.73
N ALA A 142 -2.31 1.91 -11.89
CA ALA A 142 -1.80 2.66 -10.75
C ALA A 142 -0.88 3.82 -11.13
N GLY A 143 -0.05 3.65 -12.17
CA GLY A 143 0.95 4.62 -12.58
C GLY A 143 0.36 5.82 -13.34
N TYR A 144 0.86 7.00 -13.03
CA TYR A 144 0.64 8.16 -13.89
C TYR A 144 1.51 8.03 -15.15
N ALA A 145 0.91 8.22 -16.30
CA ALA A 145 1.54 8.15 -17.62
C ALA A 145 1.30 9.40 -18.48
N GLY A 146 0.80 10.47 -17.87
CA GLY A 146 0.55 11.75 -18.55
C GLY A 146 1.81 12.58 -18.77
N ALA A 147 1.64 13.72 -19.42
CA ALA A 147 2.71 14.69 -19.60
C ALA A 147 3.18 15.30 -18.26
N ASP A 148 4.39 15.81 -18.26
CA ASP A 148 4.96 16.48 -17.10
C ASP A 148 4.16 17.74 -16.70
N ILE A 149 3.92 17.89 -15.41
CA ILE A 149 3.17 19.01 -14.84
C ILE A 149 4.05 19.73 -13.81
N ALA A 150 4.33 21.02 -14.03
CA ALA A 150 5.07 21.81 -13.08
C ALA A 150 4.20 22.12 -11.83
N THR A 151 4.80 22.00 -10.65
CA THR A 151 4.20 22.48 -9.41
C THR A 151 4.50 23.96 -9.21
N THR A 152 3.57 24.68 -8.64
CA THR A 152 3.71 26.12 -8.32
C THR A 152 4.03 26.33 -6.82
N ALA A 153 3.70 25.38 -5.98
CA ALA A 153 4.02 25.36 -4.57
C ALA A 153 4.07 23.93 -4.04
N ILE A 154 5.00 23.65 -3.12
CA ILE A 154 5.00 22.43 -2.32
C ILE A 154 5.28 22.83 -0.87
N SER A 155 4.40 22.43 0.05
CA SER A 155 4.53 22.64 1.48
C SER A 155 4.50 21.32 2.23
N PHE A 156 4.99 21.32 3.49
CA PHE A 156 5.02 20.13 4.34
C PHE A 156 4.49 20.48 5.73
N THR A 157 3.48 19.72 6.17
CA THR A 157 2.89 19.90 7.50
C THR A 157 2.35 18.55 7.99
N GLY A 158 2.60 18.22 9.24
CA GLY A 158 2.04 17.03 9.88
C GLY A 158 2.41 15.70 9.20
N GLY A 159 3.60 15.60 8.58
CA GLY A 159 4.03 14.39 7.87
C GLY A 159 3.52 14.28 6.42
N VAL A 160 2.77 15.26 5.93
CA VAL A 160 2.17 15.25 4.61
C VAL A 160 2.67 16.46 3.80
N ALA A 161 3.04 16.20 2.56
CA ALA A 161 3.32 17.23 1.58
C ALA A 161 2.05 17.58 0.80
N THR A 162 1.80 18.88 0.61
CA THR A 162 0.74 19.39 -0.26
C THR A 162 1.39 20.10 -1.45
N ALA A 163 1.10 19.62 -2.65
CA ALA A 163 1.56 20.20 -3.89
C ALA A 163 0.42 20.91 -4.63
N THR A 164 0.73 22.06 -5.21
CA THR A 164 -0.19 22.87 -6.02
C THR A 164 0.35 22.99 -7.44
N THR A 165 -0.52 22.91 -8.43
CA THR A 165 -0.21 23.08 -9.85
C THR A 165 -0.90 24.34 -10.41
N GLY A 166 -0.36 24.89 -11.49
CA GLY A 166 -0.94 26.08 -12.14
C GLY A 166 -2.24 25.81 -12.89
N ALA A 167 -2.51 24.56 -13.23
CA ALA A 167 -3.73 24.11 -13.91
C ALA A 167 -4.18 22.77 -13.33
N ALA A 168 -5.39 22.34 -13.69
CA ALA A 168 -5.90 21.03 -13.25
C ALA A 168 -4.96 19.90 -13.65
N HIS A 169 -4.55 19.08 -12.66
CA HIS A 169 -3.56 18.03 -12.85
C HIS A 169 -4.15 16.68 -13.28
N GLY A 170 -5.47 16.48 -13.18
CA GLY A 170 -6.13 15.23 -13.55
C GLY A 170 -5.74 13.99 -12.73
N LEU A 171 -4.99 14.16 -11.62
CA LEU A 171 -4.63 13.05 -10.75
C LEU A 171 -5.82 12.60 -9.90
N THR A 172 -5.79 11.34 -9.49
CA THR A 172 -6.72 10.77 -8.51
C THR A 172 -5.96 10.17 -7.35
N ALA A 173 -6.59 10.09 -6.19
CA ALA A 173 -6.01 9.40 -5.04
C ALA A 173 -5.70 7.92 -5.39
N GLY A 174 -4.56 7.43 -4.90
CA GLY A 174 -4.05 6.09 -5.21
C GLY A 174 -3.10 6.02 -6.41
N LYS A 175 -3.02 7.04 -7.25
CA LYS A 175 -2.08 7.11 -8.37
C LYS A 175 -0.65 7.30 -7.89
N TYR A 176 0.29 6.59 -8.53
CA TYR A 176 1.71 6.80 -8.34
C TYR A 176 2.20 7.85 -9.34
N ILE A 177 3.00 8.77 -8.86
CA ILE A 177 3.63 9.83 -9.64
C ILE A 177 5.13 9.89 -9.29
N THR A 178 5.91 10.47 -10.16
CA THR A 178 7.30 10.84 -9.87
C THR A 178 7.40 12.34 -9.69
N ILE A 179 7.96 12.78 -8.56
CA ILE A 179 8.28 14.20 -8.34
C ILE A 179 9.80 14.36 -8.50
N SER A 180 10.21 15.35 -9.26
CA SER A 180 11.61 15.65 -9.53
C SER A 180 11.89 17.14 -9.51
N GLY A 181 13.16 17.52 -9.23
CA GLY A 181 13.63 18.92 -9.29
C GLY A 181 13.21 19.79 -8.13
N ALA A 182 12.48 19.31 -7.14
CA ALA A 182 12.14 20.08 -5.95
C ALA A 182 13.32 20.19 -4.98
N VAL A 183 13.42 21.33 -4.28
CA VAL A 183 14.38 21.58 -3.18
C VAL A 183 13.58 21.98 -1.95
N PRO A 184 13.79 21.33 -0.79
CA PRO A 184 14.75 20.26 -0.51
C PRO A 184 14.43 18.95 -1.25
N ALA A 185 15.48 18.15 -1.51
CA ALA A 185 15.37 16.90 -2.26
C ALA A 185 14.45 15.85 -1.63
N ALA A 186 14.13 15.99 -0.34
CA ALA A 186 13.19 15.13 0.39
C ALA A 186 11.78 15.09 -0.23
N TYR A 187 11.41 16.07 -1.05
CA TYR A 187 10.14 16.08 -1.79
C TYR A 187 10.16 15.17 -3.02
N ASN A 188 11.33 14.83 -3.54
CA ASN A 188 11.49 14.09 -4.79
C ASN A 188 11.34 12.58 -4.58
N GLY A 189 10.93 11.90 -5.62
CA GLY A 189 10.82 10.45 -5.67
C GLY A 189 9.51 9.95 -6.26
N THR A 190 9.36 8.64 -6.33
CA THR A 190 8.09 7.99 -6.66
C THR A 190 7.22 7.96 -5.42
N VAL A 191 6.08 8.61 -5.48
CA VAL A 191 5.15 8.79 -4.36
C VAL A 191 3.72 8.43 -4.76
N VAL A 192 2.88 8.16 -3.75
CA VAL A 192 1.45 7.90 -3.94
C VAL A 192 0.66 9.17 -3.63
N VAL A 193 -0.24 9.54 -4.51
CA VAL A 193 -1.24 10.59 -4.25
C VAL A 193 -2.19 10.09 -3.17
N THR A 194 -2.14 10.68 -1.99
CA THR A 194 -2.97 10.25 -0.85
C THR A 194 -4.36 10.88 -0.87
N SER A 195 -4.47 12.13 -1.34
CA SER A 195 -5.75 12.79 -1.56
C SER A 195 -5.64 13.88 -2.62
N VAL A 196 -6.78 14.27 -3.16
CA VAL A 196 -6.94 15.35 -4.15
C VAL A 196 -7.98 16.33 -3.62
N PRO A 197 -7.57 17.31 -2.77
CA PRO A 197 -8.50 18.29 -2.20
C PRO A 197 -9.17 19.18 -3.25
N THR A 198 -8.44 19.56 -4.31
CA THR A 198 -8.97 20.34 -5.44
C THR A 198 -8.38 19.84 -6.75
N ALA A 199 -8.88 20.29 -7.88
CA ALA A 199 -8.36 19.96 -9.19
C ALA A 199 -6.89 20.38 -9.40
N THR A 200 -6.40 21.36 -8.62
CA THR A 200 -5.05 21.90 -8.69
C THR A 200 -4.18 21.56 -7.47
N THR A 201 -4.72 20.84 -6.46
CA THR A 201 -3.95 20.48 -5.26
C THR A 201 -4.09 19.00 -4.97
N PHE A 202 -2.97 18.39 -4.62
CA PHE A 202 -2.95 17.00 -4.14
C PHE A 202 -1.98 16.87 -2.97
N THR A 203 -2.13 15.76 -2.23
CA THR A 203 -1.27 15.45 -1.09
C THR A 203 -0.55 14.13 -1.31
N TYR A 204 0.63 14.01 -0.69
CA TYR A 204 1.42 12.77 -0.67
C TYR A 204 2.31 12.71 0.57
N VAL A 205 2.82 11.54 0.89
CA VAL A 205 3.79 11.36 1.98
C VAL A 205 5.18 11.21 1.35
N PRO A 206 6.11 12.13 1.59
CA PRO A 206 7.49 12.00 1.12
C PRO A 206 8.23 10.91 1.91
N ALA A 207 9.26 10.32 1.30
CA ALA A 207 10.04 9.23 1.91
C ALA A 207 10.80 9.68 3.17
N SER A 208 11.12 10.96 3.27
CA SER A 208 11.72 11.58 4.45
C SER A 208 11.13 12.99 4.69
N ALA A 209 11.12 13.44 5.94
CA ALA A 209 10.57 14.74 6.28
C ALA A 209 11.41 15.87 5.67
N PRO A 210 10.83 16.73 4.80
CA PRO A 210 11.51 17.92 4.32
C PRO A 210 11.76 18.92 5.45
N SER A 211 12.81 19.72 5.32
CA SER A 211 13.19 20.73 6.31
C SER A 211 12.31 22.00 6.32
N GLY A 212 11.36 22.11 5.40
CA GLY A 212 10.43 23.24 5.24
C GLY A 212 9.74 23.20 3.89
N ALA A 213 9.02 24.25 3.53
CA ALA A 213 8.40 24.39 2.21
C ALA A 213 9.46 24.36 1.09
N ALA A 214 9.04 23.93 -0.09
CA ALA A 214 9.95 23.90 -1.24
C ALA A 214 10.41 25.31 -1.64
N THR A 215 11.72 25.48 -1.75
CA THR A 215 12.35 26.72 -2.25
C THR A 215 12.46 26.71 -3.77
N THR A 216 12.62 25.53 -4.35
CA THR A 216 12.48 25.28 -5.80
C THR A 216 11.35 24.29 -5.99
N GLN A 217 10.42 24.65 -6.87
CA GLN A 217 9.26 23.80 -7.14
C GLN A 217 9.64 22.64 -8.07
N GLY A 218 9.00 21.52 -7.86
CA GLY A 218 9.28 20.32 -8.64
C GLY A 218 8.36 20.17 -9.85
N THR A 219 8.59 19.09 -10.58
CA THR A 219 7.75 18.62 -11.70
C THR A 219 7.19 17.25 -11.37
N ILE A 220 5.90 17.08 -11.63
CA ILE A 220 5.21 15.80 -11.60
C ILE A 220 5.44 15.13 -12.96
N GLY A 221 5.98 13.94 -12.97
CA GLY A 221 6.22 13.17 -14.19
C GLY A 221 5.62 11.78 -14.12
N ALA A 222 5.64 11.11 -15.26
CA ALA A 222 5.24 9.72 -15.39
C ALA A 222 6.08 8.82 -14.48
N VAL A 223 5.47 7.76 -13.97
CA VAL A 223 6.17 6.78 -13.16
C VAL A 223 6.74 5.65 -14.02
N THR A 224 7.94 5.22 -13.73
CA THR A 224 8.50 3.99 -14.29
C THR A 224 7.80 2.78 -13.65
N LEU A 225 7.06 2.01 -14.44
CA LEU A 225 6.23 0.91 -13.92
C LEU A 225 7.03 -0.11 -13.10
N ALA A 226 8.30 -0.34 -13.45
CA ALA A 226 9.18 -1.23 -12.67
C ALA A 226 9.32 -0.79 -11.21
N ASN A 227 9.28 0.51 -10.92
CA ASN A 227 9.42 1.05 -9.55
C ASN A 227 8.18 0.83 -8.68
N ILE A 228 7.05 0.49 -9.29
CA ILE A 228 5.78 0.25 -8.59
C ILE A 228 5.24 -1.16 -8.77
N THR A 229 6.01 -2.04 -9.44
CA THR A 229 5.60 -3.42 -9.68
C THR A 229 5.89 -4.30 -8.47
N LEU A 230 4.85 -4.99 -7.99
CA LEU A 230 4.96 -6.01 -6.96
C LEU A 230 5.56 -7.31 -7.53
N PRO A 231 6.37 -8.05 -6.75
CA PRO A 231 6.86 -9.36 -7.13
C PRO A 231 5.77 -10.44 -6.98
N ALA A 232 4.59 -10.20 -7.55
CA ALA A 232 3.40 -11.03 -7.41
C ALA A 232 2.73 -11.27 -8.76
N LYS A 233 1.90 -12.29 -8.83
CA LYS A 233 1.11 -12.65 -10.02
C LYS A 233 -0.32 -12.97 -9.61
N VAL A 234 -1.28 -12.61 -10.47
CA VAL A 234 -2.66 -13.09 -10.32
C VAL A 234 -2.73 -14.50 -10.88
N ILE A 235 -3.12 -15.46 -10.06
CA ILE A 235 -3.29 -16.86 -10.47
C ILE A 235 -4.76 -17.29 -10.58
N SER A 236 -5.65 -16.59 -9.87
CA SER A 236 -7.10 -16.78 -10.01
C SER A 236 -7.83 -15.51 -9.63
N ILE A 237 -8.95 -15.24 -10.27
CA ILE A 237 -9.85 -14.13 -9.97
C ILE A 237 -11.23 -14.74 -9.77
N GLN A 238 -11.84 -14.44 -8.63
CA GLN A 238 -13.25 -14.74 -8.44
C GLN A 238 -14.04 -13.46 -8.61
N SER A 239 -14.86 -13.39 -9.64
CA SER A 239 -15.89 -12.39 -9.78
C SER A 239 -17.13 -12.90 -9.04
N GLY A 240 -17.38 -12.39 -7.86
CA GLY A 240 -18.60 -12.64 -7.14
C GLY A 240 -19.31 -11.32 -6.88
N ASN A 241 -20.63 -11.36 -6.76
CA ASN A 241 -21.33 -10.34 -6.02
C ASN A 241 -20.54 -10.08 -4.73
N SER A 242 -20.55 -8.86 -4.24
CA SER A 242 -19.86 -8.39 -3.03
C SER A 242 -19.98 -9.26 -1.76
N LYS A 243 -20.58 -10.41 -1.88
CA LYS A 243 -20.83 -11.42 -0.82
C LYS A 243 -20.10 -12.73 -1.02
N THR A 244 -19.30 -12.92 -2.08
CA THR A 244 -18.61 -14.19 -2.34
C THR A 244 -17.19 -14.10 -1.82
N VAL A 245 -16.88 -14.95 -0.86
CA VAL A 245 -15.52 -15.12 -0.35
C VAL A 245 -14.70 -15.78 -1.45
N SER A 246 -13.65 -15.07 -1.91
CA SER A 246 -12.66 -15.63 -2.83
C SER A 246 -11.57 -16.31 -2.02
N TYR A 247 -11.41 -17.61 -2.19
CA TYR A 247 -10.36 -18.43 -1.59
C TYR A 247 -9.20 -18.62 -2.57
#